data_13560e7e3a3721c8cb494b2235bb118a
#
_entry.id   13560e7e3a3721c8cb494b2235bb118a
#
_cell.length_a   1.000
_cell.length_b   1.000
_cell.length_c   1.000
_cell.angle_alpha   90.00
_cell.angle_beta   90.00
_cell.angle_gamma   90.00
#
_symmetry.space_group_name_H-M   'P 1'
#
loop_
_entity.id
_entity.type
_entity.pdbx_description
1 polymer ?
#
loop_
_entity_poly.entity_id
_entity_poly.type
_entity_poly.pdbx_seq_one_letter_code
_entity_poly.pdbx_strand_id
1 'polypeptide(L)'
;MIIGIVSDIHGRLSEEAYEALRGSDYILCAGDSESPLILSELESIAPTIAIRGNCDRRDLGPSVNFVASPLLGGVRFKIVHRPEDIGTLPDDVQVVVHGHTHIPRNQTIHGVLFLNPGSPTRPRGGSRKSVMRVVVLDAKVASVEVIELD
;
A
#
# COMPACT_ATOMS: atom_id res chain seq x y z
N MET A 1 -6.45 -13.62 6.47
CA MET A 1 -6.78 -12.23 6.09
C MET A 1 -5.97 -11.84 4.86
N ILE A 2 -6.64 -11.34 3.86
CA ILE A 2 -6.02 -10.89 2.60
C ILE A 2 -5.96 -9.38 2.61
N ILE A 3 -4.78 -8.81 2.39
CA ILE A 3 -4.56 -7.37 2.37
C ILE A 3 -4.03 -6.99 0.98
N GLY A 4 -4.79 -6.16 0.27
CA GLY A 4 -4.34 -5.55 -0.97
C GLY A 4 -3.52 -4.31 -0.66
N ILE A 5 -2.42 -4.11 -1.36
CA ILE A 5 -1.57 -2.92 -1.20
C ILE A 5 -1.38 -2.26 -2.55
N VAL A 6 -1.59 -0.96 -2.57
CA VAL A 6 -1.46 -0.15 -3.78
C VAL A 6 -0.86 1.20 -3.41
N SER A 7 -0.15 1.83 -4.32
CA SER A 7 0.44 3.14 -4.13
C SER A 7 0.70 3.81 -5.47
N ASP A 8 0.83 5.14 -5.44
CA ASP A 8 1.24 5.90 -6.63
C ASP A 8 0.28 5.68 -7.80
N ILE A 9 -1.01 5.78 -7.51
CA ILE A 9 -2.10 5.56 -8.46
C ILE A 9 -2.21 6.74 -9.43
N HIS A 10 -1.88 7.93 -8.97
CA HIS A 10 -1.83 9.15 -9.78
C HIS A 10 -3.13 9.42 -10.55
N GLY A 11 -4.26 9.36 -9.84
CA GLY A 11 -5.56 9.83 -10.34
C GLY A 11 -6.31 8.86 -11.23
N ARG A 12 -5.77 7.65 -11.48
CA ARG A 12 -6.42 6.68 -12.35
C ARG A 12 -6.29 5.25 -11.82
N LEU A 13 -7.41 4.64 -11.50
CA LEU A 13 -7.47 3.23 -11.13
C LEU A 13 -7.99 2.45 -12.34
N SER A 14 -7.12 1.67 -12.98
CA SER A 14 -7.49 0.84 -14.11
C SER A 14 -8.39 -0.33 -13.69
N GLU A 15 -9.10 -0.88 -14.64
CA GLU A 15 -9.93 -2.07 -14.40
C GLU A 15 -9.06 -3.25 -13.93
N GLU A 16 -7.89 -3.42 -14.51
CA GLU A 16 -6.94 -4.48 -14.13
C GLU A 16 -6.50 -4.34 -12.68
N ALA A 17 -6.19 -3.11 -12.23
CA ALA A 17 -5.83 -2.86 -10.84
C ALA A 17 -7.00 -3.12 -9.90
N TYR A 18 -8.19 -2.68 -10.28
CA TYR A 18 -9.42 -2.93 -9.51
C TYR A 18 -9.64 -4.43 -9.33
N GLU A 19 -9.57 -5.20 -10.42
CA GLU A 19 -9.77 -6.64 -10.38
C GLU A 19 -8.70 -7.36 -9.56
N ALA A 20 -7.44 -6.92 -9.65
CA ALA A 20 -6.34 -7.51 -8.90
C ALA A 20 -6.50 -7.31 -7.38
N LEU A 21 -7.17 -6.24 -6.96
CA LEU A 21 -7.43 -5.94 -5.55
C LEU A 21 -8.70 -6.59 -5.01
N ARG A 22 -9.56 -7.13 -5.86
CA ARG A 22 -10.79 -7.77 -5.42
C ARG A 22 -10.50 -8.98 -4.54
N GLY A 23 -11.38 -9.23 -3.58
CA GLY A 23 -11.19 -10.31 -2.62
C GLY A 23 -10.34 -9.93 -1.43
N SER A 24 -9.81 -8.70 -1.38
CA SER A 24 -9.09 -8.20 -0.21
C SER A 24 -10.05 -7.97 0.96
N ASP A 25 -9.58 -8.27 2.17
CA ASP A 25 -10.29 -7.93 3.40
C ASP A 25 -10.04 -6.48 3.81
N TYR A 26 -8.85 -5.98 3.51
CA TYR A 26 -8.43 -4.58 3.69
C TYR A 26 -7.58 -4.16 2.51
N ILE A 27 -7.57 -2.86 2.23
CA ILE A 27 -6.65 -2.25 1.27
C ILE A 27 -5.83 -1.20 1.98
N LEU A 28 -4.51 -1.22 1.74
CA LEU A 28 -3.58 -0.18 2.18
C LEU A 28 -3.15 0.63 0.96
N CYS A 29 -3.30 1.95 1.04
CA CYS A 29 -2.84 2.85 -0.01
C CYS A 29 -1.73 3.75 0.53
N ALA A 30 -0.53 3.59 0.01
CA ALA A 30 0.66 4.27 0.50
C ALA A 30 0.91 5.63 -0.15
N GLY A 31 -0.15 6.33 -0.54
CA GLY A 31 -0.08 7.72 -0.98
C GLY A 31 -0.09 7.91 -2.49
N ASP A 32 -0.17 9.17 -2.89
CA ASP A 32 -0.24 9.61 -4.29
C ASP A 32 -1.42 9.00 -5.06
N SER A 33 -2.58 8.93 -4.41
CA SER A 33 -3.84 8.59 -5.07
C SER A 33 -4.33 9.75 -5.94
N GLU A 34 -4.10 10.97 -5.46
CA GLU A 34 -4.40 12.25 -6.08
C GLU A 34 -5.90 12.59 -6.21
N SER A 35 -6.79 11.74 -5.76
CA SER A 35 -8.22 12.01 -5.87
C SER A 35 -9.03 11.29 -4.79
N PRO A 36 -10.00 11.99 -4.15
CA PRO A 36 -10.93 11.32 -3.25
C PRO A 36 -11.81 10.28 -3.96
N LEU A 37 -12.03 10.42 -5.27
CA LEU A 37 -12.77 9.41 -6.05
C LEU A 37 -12.01 8.09 -6.11
N ILE A 38 -10.69 8.14 -6.23
CA ILE A 38 -9.86 6.93 -6.20
C ILE A 38 -10.00 6.22 -4.86
N LEU A 39 -9.97 6.96 -3.75
CA LEU A 39 -10.16 6.37 -2.43
C LEU A 39 -11.54 5.77 -2.28
N SER A 40 -12.57 6.39 -2.83
CA SER A 40 -13.93 5.83 -2.84
C SER A 40 -14.02 4.55 -3.66
N GLU A 41 -13.32 4.48 -4.78
CA GLU A 41 -13.26 3.26 -5.60
C GLU A 41 -12.58 2.11 -4.83
N LEU A 42 -11.47 2.40 -4.15
CA LEU A 42 -10.80 1.41 -3.31
C LEU A 42 -11.71 0.94 -2.18
N GLU A 43 -12.38 1.87 -1.51
CA GLU A 43 -13.32 1.56 -0.42
C GLU A 43 -14.48 0.68 -0.91
N SER A 44 -14.88 0.78 -2.17
CA SER A 44 -15.92 -0.08 -2.74
C SER A 44 -15.47 -1.55 -2.87
N ILE A 45 -14.17 -1.79 -2.85
CA ILE A 45 -13.61 -3.15 -2.87
C ILE A 45 -13.53 -3.70 -1.44
N ALA A 46 -12.93 -2.93 -0.53
CA ALA A 46 -12.71 -3.32 0.87
C ALA A 46 -12.41 -2.07 1.70
N PRO A 47 -12.57 -2.14 3.05
CA PRO A 47 -12.14 -1.05 3.92
C PRO A 47 -10.69 -0.64 3.61
N THR A 48 -10.48 0.65 3.36
CA THR A 48 -9.22 1.18 2.87
C THR A 48 -8.59 2.08 3.91
N ILE A 49 -7.31 1.84 4.20
CA ILE A 49 -6.47 2.68 5.03
C ILE A 49 -5.49 3.36 4.10
N ALA A 50 -5.65 4.66 3.93
CA ALA A 50 -4.83 5.44 3.00
C ALA A 50 -4.02 6.49 3.75
N ILE A 51 -2.83 6.79 3.24
CA ILE A 51 -2.03 7.90 3.70
C ILE A 51 -1.81 8.89 2.56
N ARG A 52 -1.32 10.07 2.90
CA ARG A 52 -1.06 11.16 1.98
C ARG A 52 0.37 11.11 1.47
N GLY A 53 0.54 11.19 0.16
CA GLY A 53 1.84 11.30 -0.48
C GLY A 53 2.16 12.75 -0.90
N ASN A 54 3.32 12.94 -1.52
CA ASN A 54 3.79 14.26 -1.92
C ASN A 54 2.98 14.88 -3.08
N CYS A 55 2.28 14.08 -3.88
CA CYS A 55 1.42 14.57 -4.96
C CYS A 55 -0.05 14.75 -4.53
N ASP A 56 -0.40 14.41 -3.29
CA ASP A 56 -1.77 14.53 -2.80
C ASP A 56 -2.05 15.97 -2.33
N ARG A 57 -2.53 16.80 -3.24
CA ARG A 57 -2.80 18.22 -2.99
C ARG A 57 -4.26 18.52 -2.68
N ARG A 58 -5.17 17.58 -3.00
CA ARG A 58 -6.59 17.71 -2.73
C ARG A 58 -6.90 17.30 -1.30
N ASP A 59 -8.06 17.74 -0.81
CA ASP A 59 -8.59 17.24 0.46
C ASP A 59 -9.07 15.81 0.27
N LEU A 60 -8.41 14.88 0.94
CA LEU A 60 -8.74 13.46 0.91
C LEU A 60 -9.56 13.03 2.12
N GLY A 61 -9.91 13.98 2.98
CA GLY A 61 -10.68 13.72 4.20
C GLY A 61 -9.80 13.70 5.46
N PRO A 62 -10.44 13.81 6.65
CA PRO A 62 -9.72 13.97 7.92
C PRO A 62 -9.00 12.69 8.38
N SER A 63 -9.39 11.52 7.86
CA SER A 63 -8.77 10.25 8.22
C SER A 63 -7.49 9.94 7.44
N VAL A 64 -7.18 10.73 6.39
CA VAL A 64 -6.01 10.52 5.53
C VAL A 64 -4.87 11.39 6.03
N ASN A 65 -3.94 10.80 6.76
CA ASN A 65 -2.77 11.46 7.33
C ASN A 65 -1.51 11.06 6.56
N PHE A 66 -0.35 11.56 7.00
CA PHE A 66 0.93 11.22 6.36
C PHE A 66 1.48 9.87 6.82
N VAL A 67 1.01 9.36 7.94
CA VAL A 67 1.45 8.09 8.53
C VAL A 67 0.25 7.36 9.09
N ALA A 68 0.21 6.05 8.93
CA ALA A 68 -0.76 5.19 9.59
C ALA A 68 -0.05 3.95 10.14
N SER A 69 -0.54 3.43 11.26
CA SER A 69 0.04 2.24 11.91
C SER A 69 -1.06 1.26 12.31
N PRO A 70 -1.78 0.68 11.35
CA PRO A 70 -2.87 -0.23 11.67
C PRO A 70 -2.37 -1.57 12.20
N LEU A 71 -3.19 -2.17 13.07
CA LEU A 71 -3.02 -3.56 13.51
C LEU A 71 -4.04 -4.40 12.76
N LEU A 72 -3.56 -5.27 11.88
CA LEU A 72 -4.44 -6.10 11.03
C LEU A 72 -4.06 -7.55 11.20
N GLY A 73 -5.03 -8.36 11.60
CA GLY A 73 -4.79 -9.79 11.82
C GLY A 73 -3.69 -10.10 12.83
N GLY A 74 -3.46 -9.20 13.78
CA GLY A 74 -2.39 -9.32 14.76
C GLY A 74 -1.01 -8.86 14.27
N VAL A 75 -0.93 -8.30 13.06
CA VAL A 75 0.30 -7.75 12.49
C VAL A 75 0.25 -6.23 12.52
N ARG A 76 1.29 -5.62 13.08
CA ARG A 76 1.40 -4.16 13.10
C ARG A 76 2.11 -3.69 11.84
N PHE A 77 1.42 -2.88 11.07
CA PHE A 77 1.95 -2.21 9.89
C PHE A 77 2.31 -0.76 10.22
N LYS A 78 3.32 -0.23 9.55
CA LYS A 78 3.56 1.21 9.46
C LYS A 78 3.56 1.59 8.00
N ILE A 79 2.74 2.59 7.63
CA ILE A 79 2.57 3.03 6.25
C ILE A 79 3.04 4.47 6.15
N VAL A 80 4.00 4.74 5.28
CA VAL A 80 4.47 6.08 4.91
C VAL A 80 4.60 6.14 3.39
N HIS A 81 4.67 7.35 2.83
CA HIS A 81 4.79 7.45 1.37
C HIS A 81 6.23 7.29 0.91
N ARG A 82 7.17 8.03 1.49
CA ARG A 82 8.57 7.99 1.06
C ARG A 82 9.42 7.13 1.99
N PRO A 83 10.34 6.32 1.45
CA PRO A 83 11.20 5.48 2.29
C PRO A 83 12.05 6.28 3.27
N GLU A 84 12.49 7.48 2.91
CA GLU A 84 13.25 8.36 3.80
C GLU A 84 12.46 8.84 5.02
N ASP A 85 11.13 8.72 5.00
CA ASP A 85 10.26 9.14 6.10
C ASP A 85 9.90 8.00 7.06
N ILE A 86 10.47 6.81 6.86
CA ILE A 86 10.17 5.65 7.71
C ILE A 86 10.57 5.91 9.17
N GLY A 87 11.75 6.49 9.38
CA GLY A 87 12.23 6.82 10.72
C GLY A 87 12.51 5.61 11.60
N THR A 88 12.60 5.85 12.90
CA THR A 88 12.78 4.81 13.90
C THR A 88 11.48 4.05 14.10
N LEU A 89 11.56 2.70 14.09
CA LEU A 89 10.39 1.85 14.22
C LEU A 89 10.16 1.42 15.67
N PRO A 90 8.91 1.49 16.18
CA PRO A 90 8.56 0.80 17.42
C PRO A 90 8.80 -0.71 17.29
N ASP A 91 9.06 -1.36 18.43
CA ASP A 91 9.40 -2.80 18.48
C ASP A 91 8.29 -3.71 17.95
N ASP A 92 7.03 -3.27 18.01
CA ASP A 92 5.89 -4.07 17.56
C ASP A 92 5.61 -3.97 16.05
N VAL A 93 6.28 -3.08 15.33
CA VAL A 93 6.10 -2.97 13.87
C VAL A 93 6.77 -4.15 13.18
N GLN A 94 5.97 -4.93 12.46
CA GLN A 94 6.42 -6.11 11.74
C GLN A 94 6.57 -5.85 10.24
N VAL A 95 5.77 -4.93 9.70
CA VAL A 95 5.72 -4.63 8.25
C VAL A 95 5.71 -3.13 8.05
N VAL A 96 6.59 -2.66 7.18
CA VAL A 96 6.61 -1.27 6.69
C VAL A 96 6.16 -1.27 5.24
N VAL A 97 5.19 -0.42 4.93
CA VAL A 97 4.70 -0.22 3.55
C VAL A 97 5.04 1.20 3.13
N HIS A 98 5.63 1.34 1.96
CA HIS A 98 5.90 2.65 1.38
C HIS A 98 5.64 2.63 -0.13
N GLY A 99 5.69 3.79 -0.74
CA GLY A 99 5.59 3.95 -2.19
C GLY A 99 6.71 4.85 -2.70
N HIS A 100 6.35 5.85 -3.48
CA HIS A 100 7.18 6.94 -3.99
C HIS A 100 8.15 6.54 -5.09
N THR A 101 8.88 5.44 -4.96
CA THR A 101 9.88 5.02 -5.97
C THR A 101 9.25 4.44 -7.22
N HIS A 102 7.99 3.99 -7.15
CA HIS A 102 7.28 3.27 -8.22
C HIS A 102 7.95 1.93 -8.60
N ILE A 103 8.76 1.38 -7.69
CA ILE A 103 9.49 0.13 -7.90
C ILE A 103 9.08 -0.87 -6.82
N PRO A 104 8.62 -2.07 -7.19
CA PRO A 104 8.26 -3.07 -6.20
C PRO A 104 9.41 -3.41 -5.27
N ARG A 105 9.11 -3.57 -3.99
CA ARG A 105 10.06 -3.97 -2.96
C ARG A 105 9.46 -5.05 -2.08
N ASN A 106 10.23 -6.08 -1.80
CA ASN A 106 9.91 -7.11 -0.83
C ASN A 106 11.22 -7.52 -0.17
N GLN A 107 11.52 -6.92 0.97
CA GLN A 107 12.83 -7.06 1.61
C GLN A 107 12.67 -7.14 3.12
N THR A 108 13.33 -8.11 3.74
CA THR A 108 13.37 -8.23 5.19
C THR A 108 14.71 -7.70 5.70
N ILE A 109 14.66 -6.76 6.64
CA ILE A 109 15.84 -6.18 7.27
C ILE A 109 15.63 -6.26 8.79
N HIS A 110 16.53 -6.94 9.50
CA HIS A 110 16.46 -7.09 10.95
C HIS A 110 15.08 -7.55 11.44
N GLY A 111 14.49 -8.52 10.74
CA GLY A 111 13.21 -9.10 11.10
C GLY A 111 11.98 -8.27 10.72
N VAL A 112 12.15 -7.10 10.12
CA VAL A 112 11.05 -6.25 9.65
C VAL A 112 10.93 -6.39 8.14
N LEU A 113 9.71 -6.59 7.66
CA LEU A 113 9.40 -6.71 6.24
C LEU A 113 9.12 -5.33 5.66
N PHE A 114 9.85 -4.96 4.60
CA PHE A 114 9.68 -3.68 3.87
C PHE A 114 9.05 -3.96 2.52
N LEU A 115 7.88 -3.36 2.27
CA LEU A 115 7.09 -3.59 1.07
C LEU A 115 6.81 -2.29 0.33
N ASN A 116 6.93 -2.35 -1.00
CA ASN A 116 6.44 -1.33 -1.92
C ASN A 116 5.69 -2.04 -3.04
N PRO A 117 4.41 -1.72 -3.28
CA PRO A 117 3.61 -2.40 -4.30
C PRO A 117 3.99 -1.99 -5.74
N GLY A 118 4.89 -1.03 -5.91
CA GLY A 118 5.12 -0.39 -7.20
C GLY A 118 4.02 0.60 -7.54
N SER A 119 3.82 0.86 -8.82
CA SER A 119 2.75 1.74 -9.29
C SER A 119 1.89 1.02 -10.32
N PRO A 120 0.55 1.12 -10.23
CA PRO A 120 -0.33 0.53 -11.22
C PRO A 120 -0.44 1.35 -12.50
N THR A 121 0.16 2.56 -12.54
CA THR A 121 0.05 3.49 -13.67
C THR A 121 1.38 3.98 -14.22
N ARG A 122 2.36 4.21 -13.35
CA ARG A 122 3.65 4.86 -13.70
C ARG A 122 4.84 4.07 -13.17
N PRO A 123 5.04 2.81 -13.61
CA PRO A 123 6.17 2.01 -13.15
C PRO A 123 7.51 2.63 -13.54
N ARG A 124 8.54 2.36 -12.74
CA ARG A 124 9.91 2.84 -12.96
C ARG A 124 10.89 1.69 -12.80
N GLY A 125 12.16 1.96 -13.13
CA GLY A 125 13.24 1.00 -12.92
C GLY A 125 13.11 -0.29 -13.73
N GLY A 126 12.41 -0.27 -14.85
CA GLY A 126 12.15 -1.47 -15.64
C GLY A 126 11.05 -2.37 -15.10
N SER A 127 10.39 -1.97 -14.01
CA SER A 127 9.27 -2.73 -13.46
C SER A 127 8.01 -2.59 -14.32
N ARG A 128 7.09 -3.52 -14.15
CA ARG A 128 5.76 -3.45 -14.76
C ARG A 128 4.78 -2.76 -13.82
N LYS A 129 3.64 -2.33 -14.36
CA LYS A 129 2.52 -1.87 -13.54
C LYS A 129 2.16 -2.96 -12.55
N SER A 130 1.93 -2.61 -11.30
CA SER A 130 1.71 -3.61 -10.26
C SER A 130 0.89 -3.09 -9.08
N VAL A 131 0.30 -4.06 -8.38
CA VAL A 131 -0.22 -3.95 -7.03
C VAL A 131 0.35 -5.11 -6.23
N MET A 132 0.01 -5.20 -4.94
CA MET A 132 0.57 -6.25 -4.09
C MET A 132 -0.55 -6.90 -3.27
N ARG A 133 -0.38 -8.19 -2.98
CA ARG A 133 -1.24 -8.92 -2.07
C ARG A 133 -0.42 -9.53 -0.95
N VAL A 134 -0.87 -9.32 0.28
CA VAL A 134 -0.26 -9.91 1.47
C VAL A 134 -1.31 -10.78 2.14
N VAL A 135 -0.93 -11.99 2.52
CA VAL A 135 -1.78 -12.89 3.31
C VAL A 135 -1.24 -12.94 4.73
N VAL A 136 -2.10 -12.67 5.71
CA VAL A 136 -1.79 -12.74 7.13
C VAL A 136 -2.54 -13.92 7.74
N LEU A 137 -1.81 -14.82 8.39
CA LEU A 137 -2.33 -15.99 9.09
C LEU A 137 -1.62 -16.12 10.44
N ASP A 138 -2.38 -16.40 11.51
CA ASP A 138 -1.83 -16.62 12.84
C ASP A 138 -0.91 -15.49 13.31
N ALA A 139 -1.36 -14.25 13.10
CA ALA A 139 -0.64 -13.02 13.45
C ALA A 139 0.74 -12.89 12.79
N LYS A 140 0.91 -13.49 11.63
CA LYS A 140 2.15 -13.45 10.84
C LYS A 140 1.84 -13.24 9.37
N VAL A 141 2.79 -12.65 8.66
CA VAL A 141 2.73 -12.59 7.19
C VAL A 141 3.05 -13.97 6.65
N ALA A 142 2.07 -14.59 6.00
CA ALA A 142 2.21 -15.92 5.41
C ALA A 142 2.74 -15.86 3.98
N SER A 143 2.34 -14.84 3.20
CA SER A 143 2.82 -14.68 1.84
C SER A 143 2.74 -13.23 1.38
N VAL A 144 3.61 -12.89 0.43
CA VAL A 144 3.64 -11.59 -0.27
C VAL A 144 3.73 -11.88 -1.75
N GLU A 145 2.85 -11.27 -2.52
CA GLU A 145 2.82 -11.42 -3.98
C GLU A 145 2.76 -10.05 -4.65
N VAL A 146 3.69 -9.78 -5.55
CA VAL A 146 3.61 -8.64 -6.47
C VAL A 146 2.76 -9.10 -7.65
N ILE A 147 1.63 -8.44 -7.88
CA ILE A 147 0.72 -8.76 -8.99
C ILE A 147 1.00 -7.78 -10.11
N GLU A 148 1.62 -8.27 -11.18
CA GLU A 148 1.85 -7.47 -12.36
C GLU A 148 0.57 -7.32 -13.17
N LEU A 149 0.38 -6.11 -13.72
CA LEU A 149 -0.81 -5.75 -14.51
C LEU A 149 -0.43 -5.60 -15.97
N ASP A 150 -1.37 -5.91 -16.82
CA ASP A 150 -1.20 -5.74 -18.27
C ASP A 150 -1.45 -4.30 -18.73
#